data_3a89ce855ff69710d99573b115225da8
#
_entry.id   3a89ce855ff69710d99573b115225da8
#
_cell.length_a   1.000
_cell.length_b   1.000
_cell.length_c   1.000
_cell.angle_alpha   90.00
_cell.angle_beta   90.00
_cell.angle_gamma   90.00
#
_symmetry.space_group_name_H-M   'P 1'
#
loop_
_entity.id
_entity.type
_entity.pdbx_description
1 polymer ?
#
loop_
_entity_poly.entity_id
_entity_poly.type
_entity_poly.pdbx_seq_one_letter_code
_entity_poly.pdbx_strand_id
1 'polypeptide(L)'
;GYLGSPKQIQIVSDFIKDFRQPDSLIVADPVLGDNGRLYTNFDGEMIKEMRHLITKADVITPNLTELFYLLDKPYKADNTDEELKEYLRLLSDKGPQVVIITSVPVHDEPHKTSVYAYNRQGNRYWKVTCPYLPAHYPGTGDTFTSVITGSLMQGDSLPMALDRATQFILQGIRATFGYEYDNREGILLEKVLHNLDMPIPVSYTHLTLPTNSL
;
A
#
# COMPACT_ATOMS: atom_id res chain seq x y z
N GLY A 1 -4.39 -8.97 -0.53
CA GLY A 1 -5.37 -9.05 0.53
C GLY A 1 -5.08 -10.13 1.57
N TYR A 2 -6.02 -10.36 2.46
CA TYR A 2 -5.86 -11.30 3.57
C TYR A 2 -5.76 -12.77 3.09
N LEU A 3 -4.68 -13.43 3.45
CA LEU A 3 -4.47 -14.88 3.30
C LEU A 3 -4.32 -15.49 4.69
N GLY A 4 -5.22 -16.41 5.06
CA GLY A 4 -5.38 -16.90 6.43
C GLY A 4 -4.38 -17.97 6.87
N SER A 5 -3.48 -18.45 6.00
CA SER A 5 -2.48 -19.45 6.33
C SER A 5 -1.29 -19.46 5.36
N PRO A 6 -0.11 -19.96 5.81
CA PRO A 6 1.06 -20.16 4.94
C PRO A 6 0.73 -20.99 3.70
N LYS A 7 -0.13 -22.00 3.86
CA LYS A 7 -0.57 -22.85 2.75
C LYS A 7 -1.32 -22.08 1.66
N GLN A 8 -2.16 -21.12 2.03
CA GLN A 8 -2.84 -20.27 1.04
C GLN A 8 -1.84 -19.39 0.29
N ILE A 9 -0.84 -18.85 0.97
CA ILE A 9 0.22 -18.04 0.34
C ILE A 9 1.00 -18.90 -0.67
N GLN A 10 1.33 -20.16 -0.32
CA GLN A 10 2.01 -21.09 -1.22
C GLN A 10 1.17 -21.37 -2.46
N ILE A 11 -0.14 -21.69 -2.30
CA ILE A 11 -1.05 -21.93 -3.42
C ILE A 11 -1.09 -20.73 -4.37
N VAL A 12 -1.19 -19.48 -3.84
CA VAL A 12 -1.17 -18.27 -4.65
C VAL A 12 0.18 -18.10 -5.35
N SER A 13 1.28 -18.39 -4.67
CA SER A 13 2.63 -18.33 -5.23
C SER A 13 2.83 -19.33 -6.38
N ASP A 14 2.32 -20.54 -6.23
CA ASP A 14 2.37 -21.57 -7.27
C ASP A 14 1.47 -21.18 -8.46
N PHE A 15 0.27 -20.67 -8.19
CA PHE A 15 -0.62 -20.17 -9.24
C PHE A 15 0.05 -19.06 -10.07
N ILE A 16 0.69 -18.08 -9.42
CA ILE A 16 1.41 -17.02 -10.13
C ILE A 16 2.51 -17.62 -11.00
N LYS A 17 3.28 -18.57 -10.46
CA LYS A 17 4.36 -19.24 -11.19
C LYS A 17 3.86 -19.96 -12.44
N ASP A 18 2.73 -20.65 -12.33
CA ASP A 18 2.21 -21.53 -13.39
C ASP A 18 1.44 -20.77 -14.48
N PHE A 19 0.80 -19.63 -14.13
CA PHE A 19 -0.12 -18.93 -15.02
C PHE A 19 0.33 -17.53 -15.43
N ARG A 20 1.41 -16.98 -14.84
CA ARG A 20 1.90 -15.64 -15.20
C ARG A 20 2.29 -15.58 -16.68
N GLN A 21 1.74 -14.60 -17.39
CA GLN A 21 2.09 -14.26 -18.78
C GLN A 21 3.04 -13.05 -18.79
N PRO A 22 3.73 -12.77 -19.91
CA PRO A 22 4.65 -11.62 -20.02
C PRO A 22 4.02 -10.26 -19.75
N ASP A 23 2.72 -10.12 -20.03
CA ASP A 23 1.92 -8.90 -19.84
C ASP A 23 1.08 -8.91 -18.56
N SER A 24 1.20 -9.95 -17.74
CA SER A 24 0.50 -10.01 -16.45
C SER A 24 1.03 -8.97 -15.47
N LEU A 25 0.14 -8.25 -14.83
CA LEU A 25 0.44 -7.38 -13.69
C LEU A 25 0.07 -8.09 -12.38
N ILE A 26 1.06 -8.39 -11.57
CA ILE A 26 0.87 -9.00 -10.25
C ILE A 26 0.95 -7.92 -9.17
N VAL A 27 -0.19 -7.61 -8.57
CA VAL A 27 -0.28 -6.67 -7.45
C VAL A 27 -0.58 -7.44 -6.17
N ALA A 28 0.26 -7.28 -5.16
CA ALA A 28 0.08 -7.95 -3.87
C ALA A 28 -0.03 -6.94 -2.72
N ASP A 29 -1.11 -7.06 -1.97
CA ASP A 29 -1.26 -6.42 -0.65
C ASP A 29 -0.81 -7.44 0.41
N PRO A 30 0.39 -7.25 1.00
CA PRO A 30 1.02 -8.26 1.85
C PRO A 30 0.52 -8.19 3.30
N VAL A 31 -0.77 -8.40 3.49
CA VAL A 31 -1.45 -8.29 4.78
C VAL A 31 -0.80 -9.18 5.84
N LEU A 32 -0.22 -8.56 6.87
CA LEU A 32 0.42 -9.23 8.00
C LEU A 32 0.00 -8.66 9.35
N GLY A 33 -0.24 -7.38 9.45
CA GLY A 33 -0.51 -6.74 10.73
C GLY A 33 -0.71 -5.23 10.62
N ASP A 34 -0.90 -4.59 11.77
CA ASP A 34 -1.09 -3.15 11.89
C ASP A 34 -0.57 -2.64 13.24
N ASN A 35 -0.27 -1.33 13.33
CA ASN A 35 0.20 -0.66 14.57
C ASN A 35 1.38 -1.37 15.25
N GLY A 36 2.35 -1.87 14.46
CA GLY A 36 3.55 -2.54 14.93
C GLY A 36 3.34 -3.99 15.37
N ARG A 37 2.15 -4.58 15.17
CA ARG A 37 1.81 -5.93 15.63
C ARG A 37 1.26 -6.79 14.50
N LEU A 38 1.62 -8.08 14.52
CA LEU A 38 0.97 -9.07 13.66
C LEU A 38 -0.49 -9.27 14.07
N TYR A 39 -1.33 -9.64 13.10
CA TYR A 39 -2.67 -10.12 13.41
C TYR A 39 -2.61 -11.41 14.22
N THR A 40 -3.63 -11.66 15.05
CA THR A 40 -3.65 -12.67 16.12
C THR A 40 -3.28 -14.09 15.67
N ASN A 41 -3.60 -14.45 14.43
CA ASN A 41 -3.36 -15.81 13.90
C ASN A 41 -2.10 -15.90 13.03
N PHE A 42 -1.26 -14.86 13.01
CA PHE A 42 -0.07 -14.80 12.17
C PHE A 42 1.19 -14.98 13.01
N ASP A 43 2.17 -15.65 12.42
CA ASP A 43 3.44 -16.01 13.05
C ASP A 43 4.63 -15.82 12.10
N GLY A 44 5.79 -16.32 12.50
CA GLY A 44 7.02 -16.22 11.68
C GLY A 44 6.93 -16.98 10.35
N GLU A 45 6.12 -18.05 10.27
CA GLU A 45 5.92 -18.80 9.03
C GLU A 45 5.11 -17.98 8.02
N MET A 46 4.06 -17.29 8.49
CA MET A 46 3.31 -16.35 7.66
C MET A 46 4.21 -15.25 7.07
N ILE A 47 5.08 -14.67 7.90
CA ILE A 47 6.03 -13.63 7.44
C ILE A 47 6.98 -14.19 6.38
N LYS A 48 7.52 -15.39 6.60
CA LYS A 48 8.43 -16.06 5.67
C LYS A 48 7.76 -16.29 4.30
N GLU A 49 6.56 -16.84 4.30
CA GLU A 49 5.83 -17.13 3.06
C GLU A 49 5.41 -15.81 2.37
N MET A 50 5.03 -14.78 3.12
CA MET A 50 4.71 -13.47 2.54
C MET A 50 5.95 -12.82 1.90
N ARG A 51 7.13 -12.91 2.53
CA ARG A 51 8.41 -12.49 1.94
C ARG A 51 8.70 -13.23 0.63
N HIS A 52 8.32 -14.51 0.53
CA HIS A 52 8.45 -15.25 -0.72
C HIS A 52 7.44 -14.77 -1.77
N LEU A 53 6.19 -14.55 -1.39
CA LEU A 53 5.13 -14.09 -2.30
C LEU A 53 5.49 -12.74 -2.95
N ILE A 54 5.97 -11.76 -2.18
CA ILE A 54 6.29 -10.44 -2.71
C ILE A 54 7.40 -10.45 -3.76
N THR A 55 8.28 -11.47 -3.76
CA THR A 55 9.31 -11.59 -4.82
C THR A 55 8.73 -11.87 -6.20
N LYS A 56 7.48 -12.31 -6.27
CA LYS A 56 6.75 -12.63 -7.50
C LYS A 56 5.84 -11.49 -7.97
N ALA A 57 5.64 -10.47 -7.12
CA ALA A 57 4.79 -9.33 -7.43
C ALA A 57 5.54 -8.26 -8.21
N ASP A 58 4.82 -7.53 -9.07
CA ASP A 58 5.30 -6.34 -9.75
C ASP A 58 5.09 -5.09 -8.90
N VAL A 59 3.97 -5.06 -8.17
CA VAL A 59 3.58 -3.98 -7.27
C VAL A 59 3.21 -4.56 -5.91
N ILE A 60 3.66 -3.93 -4.82
CA ILE A 60 3.22 -4.24 -3.46
C ILE A 60 2.75 -2.99 -2.72
N THR A 61 1.78 -3.17 -1.81
CA THR A 61 1.14 -2.06 -1.08
C THR A 61 1.18 -2.23 0.45
N PRO A 62 2.35 -2.57 1.06
CA PRO A 62 2.43 -2.75 2.50
C PRO A 62 2.06 -1.48 3.27
N ASN A 63 1.45 -1.63 4.44
CA ASN A 63 1.46 -0.58 5.46
C ASN A 63 2.83 -0.52 6.17
N LEU A 64 2.99 0.47 7.06
CA LEU A 64 4.27 0.65 7.75
C LEU A 64 4.68 -0.56 8.61
N THR A 65 3.72 -1.25 9.23
CA THR A 65 3.99 -2.46 10.02
C THR A 65 4.49 -3.60 9.15
N GLU A 66 3.82 -3.84 8.06
CA GLU A 66 4.17 -4.87 7.08
C GLU A 66 5.54 -4.62 6.45
N LEU A 67 5.85 -3.35 6.13
CA LEU A 67 7.18 -2.94 5.68
C LEU A 67 8.28 -3.48 6.60
N PHE A 68 8.15 -3.25 7.91
CA PHE A 68 9.18 -3.66 8.87
C PHE A 68 9.27 -5.17 9.02
N TYR A 69 8.13 -5.89 9.02
CA TYR A 69 8.14 -7.36 9.01
C TYR A 69 8.76 -7.93 7.72
N LEU A 70 8.47 -7.34 6.57
CA LEU A 70 9.04 -7.79 5.29
C LEU A 70 10.54 -7.51 5.19
N LEU A 71 11.03 -6.43 5.79
CA LEU A 71 12.45 -6.08 5.84
C LEU A 71 13.23 -6.76 6.97
N ASP A 72 12.56 -7.46 7.89
CA ASP A 72 13.17 -8.02 9.10
C ASP A 72 13.81 -6.96 10.00
N LYS A 73 13.11 -5.86 10.17
CA LYS A 73 13.56 -4.73 10.98
C LYS A 73 12.61 -4.48 12.15
N PRO A 74 13.09 -3.95 13.28
CA PRO A 74 12.22 -3.49 14.36
C PRO A 74 11.27 -2.39 13.88
N TYR A 75 10.01 -2.46 14.32
CA TYR A 75 9.01 -1.44 13.99
C TYR A 75 9.42 -0.07 14.55
N LYS A 76 9.28 0.95 13.71
CA LYS A 76 9.51 2.35 14.04
C LYS A 76 8.37 3.18 13.46
N ALA A 77 7.60 3.87 14.29
CA ALA A 77 6.46 4.68 13.85
C ALA A 77 6.88 6.01 13.21
N ASP A 78 7.93 6.63 13.75
CA ASP A 78 8.44 7.93 13.31
C ASP A 78 9.65 7.73 12.39
N ASN A 79 9.47 8.05 11.10
CA ASN A 79 10.50 7.85 10.07
C ASN A 79 10.68 9.13 9.27
N THR A 80 11.91 9.45 8.92
CA THR A 80 12.21 10.54 7.98
C THR A 80 11.90 10.14 6.53
N ASP A 81 11.75 11.13 5.65
CA ASP A 81 11.56 10.87 4.21
C ASP A 81 12.75 10.08 3.63
N GLU A 82 13.97 10.31 4.10
CA GLU A 82 15.18 9.60 3.66
C GLU A 82 15.16 8.13 4.09
N GLU A 83 14.77 7.83 5.34
CA GLU A 83 14.62 6.46 5.82
C GLU A 83 13.56 5.71 5.01
N LEU A 84 12.41 6.36 4.74
CA LEU A 84 11.33 5.76 3.94
C LEU A 84 11.78 5.48 2.49
N LYS A 85 12.53 6.39 1.87
CA LYS A 85 13.13 6.14 0.55
C LYS A 85 14.05 4.93 0.56
N GLU A 86 14.90 4.80 1.59
CA GLU A 86 15.77 3.64 1.73
C GLU A 86 14.98 2.34 1.88
N TYR A 87 13.94 2.33 2.74
CA TYR A 87 13.12 1.14 2.95
C TYR A 87 12.34 0.74 1.70
N LEU A 88 11.79 1.70 0.96
CA LEU A 88 11.15 1.47 -0.33
C LEU A 88 12.12 0.78 -1.32
N ARG A 89 13.35 1.28 -1.41
CA ARG A 89 14.39 0.70 -2.27
C ARG A 89 14.74 -0.72 -1.82
N LEU A 90 14.99 -0.94 -0.52
CA LEU A 90 15.31 -2.25 0.05
C LEU A 90 14.21 -3.29 -0.21
N LEU A 91 12.93 -2.91 -0.14
CA LEU A 91 11.83 -3.80 -0.51
C LEU A 91 11.81 -4.07 -2.01
N SER A 92 12.02 -3.05 -2.83
CA SER A 92 12.07 -3.21 -4.28
C SER A 92 13.22 -4.12 -4.72
N ASP A 93 14.36 -4.07 -4.03
CA ASP A 93 15.51 -4.96 -4.28
C ASP A 93 15.17 -6.45 -4.01
N LYS A 94 14.10 -6.75 -3.26
CA LYS A 94 13.61 -8.12 -3.03
C LYS A 94 12.79 -8.69 -4.19
N GLY A 95 12.36 -7.88 -5.15
CA GLY A 95 11.60 -8.35 -6.33
C GLY A 95 10.70 -7.30 -6.94
N PRO A 96 9.76 -6.70 -6.20
CA PRO A 96 8.78 -5.79 -6.76
C PRO A 96 9.42 -4.60 -7.48
N GLN A 97 8.91 -4.27 -8.67
CA GLN A 97 9.35 -3.07 -9.38
C GLN A 97 8.80 -1.80 -8.73
N VAL A 98 7.57 -1.87 -8.23
CA VAL A 98 6.89 -0.76 -7.57
C VAL A 98 6.56 -1.15 -6.13
N VAL A 99 6.93 -0.29 -5.19
CA VAL A 99 6.61 -0.43 -3.77
C VAL A 99 5.84 0.80 -3.32
N ILE A 100 4.68 0.58 -2.68
CA ILE A 100 3.82 1.64 -2.15
C ILE A 100 3.63 1.40 -0.66
N ILE A 101 4.13 2.31 0.19
CA ILE A 101 3.91 2.23 1.64
C ILE A 101 2.70 3.09 1.99
N THR A 102 1.71 2.49 2.63
CA THR A 102 0.48 3.17 3.04
C THR A 102 0.50 3.53 4.53
N SER A 103 -0.39 4.44 4.93
CA SER A 103 -0.68 4.77 6.33
C SER A 103 0.55 5.25 7.12
N VAL A 104 1.44 6.01 6.48
CA VAL A 104 2.62 6.57 7.15
C VAL A 104 2.22 7.83 7.93
N PRO A 105 2.41 7.87 9.26
CA PRO A 105 2.19 9.09 10.04
C PRO A 105 3.08 10.24 9.56
N VAL A 106 2.57 11.45 9.58
CA VAL A 106 3.36 12.64 9.25
C VAL A 106 3.92 13.23 10.54
N HIS A 107 5.25 13.39 10.59
CA HIS A 107 5.93 13.98 11.76
C HIS A 107 5.35 15.38 12.05
N ASP A 108 5.10 15.68 13.31
CA ASP A 108 4.52 16.94 13.80
C ASP A 108 3.12 17.31 13.25
N GLU A 109 2.49 16.45 12.44
CA GLU A 109 1.15 16.67 11.90
C GLU A 109 0.21 15.47 12.16
N PRO A 110 -0.27 15.27 13.42
CA PRO A 110 -1.03 14.08 13.82
C PRO A 110 -2.38 13.92 13.07
N HIS A 111 -2.82 14.97 12.37
CA HIS A 111 -4.04 14.96 11.56
C HIS A 111 -3.78 14.64 10.09
N LYS A 112 -2.55 14.24 9.74
CA LYS A 112 -2.18 13.85 8.38
C LYS A 112 -1.57 12.46 8.34
N THR A 113 -1.77 11.81 7.20
CA THR A 113 -1.11 10.56 6.83
C THR A 113 -0.57 10.68 5.42
N SER A 114 0.43 9.88 5.11
CA SER A 114 1.04 9.89 3.78
C SER A 114 1.13 8.49 3.19
N VAL A 115 1.09 8.46 1.87
CA VAL A 115 1.44 7.30 1.06
C VAL A 115 2.75 7.63 0.34
N TYR A 116 3.71 6.72 0.39
CA TYR A 116 4.98 6.84 -0.31
C TYR A 116 5.08 5.77 -1.38
N ALA A 117 5.62 6.09 -2.52
CA ALA A 117 5.83 5.14 -3.59
C ALA A 117 7.22 5.27 -4.20
N TYR A 118 7.73 4.14 -4.68
CA TYR A 118 8.98 4.03 -5.41
C TYR A 118 8.78 3.17 -6.65
N ASN A 119 9.30 3.62 -7.77
CA ASN A 119 9.42 2.82 -8.99
C ASN A 119 10.90 2.68 -9.36
N ARG A 120 11.40 1.45 -9.31
CA ARG A 120 12.79 1.11 -9.57
C ARG A 120 13.22 1.43 -11.01
N GLN A 121 12.34 1.22 -12.00
CA GLN A 121 12.67 1.44 -13.41
C GLN A 121 13.12 2.88 -13.71
N GLY A 122 12.49 3.86 -13.04
CA GLY A 122 12.84 5.27 -13.22
C GLY A 122 13.63 5.86 -12.05
N ASN A 123 13.91 5.05 -11.01
CA ASN A 123 14.46 5.50 -9.72
C ASN A 123 13.73 6.75 -9.17
N ARG A 124 12.40 6.69 -9.20
CA ARG A 124 11.53 7.83 -8.85
C ARG A 124 10.74 7.55 -7.60
N TYR A 125 10.58 8.60 -6.78
CA TYR A 125 9.83 8.56 -5.53
C TYR A 125 8.70 9.58 -5.56
N TRP A 126 7.56 9.20 -4.98
CA TRP A 126 6.40 10.09 -4.81
C TRP A 126 5.86 10.00 -3.39
N LYS A 127 5.25 11.09 -2.97
CA LYS A 127 4.53 11.20 -1.69
C LYS A 127 3.18 11.83 -1.94
N VAL A 128 2.13 11.24 -1.41
CA VAL A 128 0.80 11.83 -1.35
C VAL A 128 0.44 11.98 0.12
N THR A 129 0.13 13.20 0.53
CA THR A 129 -0.28 13.49 1.91
C THR A 129 -1.75 13.87 1.93
N CYS A 130 -2.50 13.28 2.85
CA CYS A 130 -3.92 13.54 3.01
C CYS A 130 -4.30 13.70 4.49
N PRO A 131 -5.49 14.26 4.78
CA PRO A 131 -6.00 14.29 6.14
C PRO A 131 -6.14 12.87 6.72
N TYR A 132 -5.69 12.68 7.95
CA TYR A 132 -5.97 11.48 8.72
C TYR A 132 -7.35 11.58 9.35
N LEU A 133 -8.22 10.63 9.05
CA LEU A 133 -9.51 10.49 9.70
C LEU A 133 -9.40 9.39 10.76
N PRO A 134 -9.70 9.69 12.04
CA PRO A 134 -9.54 8.72 13.15
C PRO A 134 -10.69 7.70 13.16
N ALA A 135 -10.85 7.00 12.04
CA ALA A 135 -11.83 5.95 11.85
C ALA A 135 -11.14 4.75 11.20
N HIS A 136 -11.35 3.59 11.78
CA HIS A 136 -10.79 2.34 11.28
C HIS A 136 -11.92 1.50 10.68
N TYR A 137 -11.83 1.25 9.38
CA TYR A 137 -12.76 0.39 8.66
C TYR A 137 -11.98 -0.75 7.99
N PRO A 138 -12.35 -2.01 8.25
CA PRO A 138 -11.77 -3.15 7.54
C PRO A 138 -11.95 -3.02 6.02
N GLY A 139 -10.97 -3.53 5.27
CA GLY A 139 -11.03 -3.53 3.80
C GLY A 139 -10.58 -2.24 3.12
N THR A 140 -10.16 -1.20 3.86
CA THR A 140 -9.59 0.01 3.24
C THR A 140 -8.29 -0.27 2.49
N GLY A 141 -7.42 -1.16 2.99
CA GLY A 141 -6.21 -1.61 2.31
C GLY A 141 -6.53 -2.36 1.01
N ASP A 142 -7.45 -3.33 1.07
CA ASP A 142 -7.91 -4.09 -0.10
C ASP A 142 -8.49 -3.15 -1.17
N THR A 143 -9.30 -2.16 -0.74
CA THR A 143 -9.89 -1.16 -1.64
C THR A 143 -8.81 -0.28 -2.26
N PHE A 144 -7.85 0.21 -1.48
CA PHE A 144 -6.73 1.01 -1.97
C PHE A 144 -5.96 0.25 -3.06
N THR A 145 -5.57 -1.00 -2.77
CA THR A 145 -4.83 -1.86 -3.71
C THR A 145 -5.64 -2.16 -4.97
N SER A 146 -6.96 -2.33 -4.84
CA SER A 146 -7.85 -2.55 -5.98
C SER A 146 -7.92 -1.31 -6.89
N VAL A 147 -8.01 -0.11 -6.32
CA VAL A 147 -8.00 1.14 -7.10
C VAL A 147 -6.64 1.35 -7.78
N ILE A 148 -5.52 1.11 -7.08
CA ILE A 148 -4.17 1.12 -7.70
C ILE A 148 -4.13 0.18 -8.90
N THR A 149 -4.59 -1.07 -8.72
CA THR A 149 -4.58 -2.08 -9.78
C THR A 149 -5.41 -1.63 -10.98
N GLY A 150 -6.66 -1.20 -10.76
CA GLY A 150 -7.55 -0.74 -11.83
C GLY A 150 -6.99 0.47 -12.58
N SER A 151 -6.42 1.44 -11.85
CA SER A 151 -5.83 2.65 -12.43
C SER A 151 -4.62 2.33 -13.31
N LEU A 152 -3.70 1.48 -12.83
CA LEU A 152 -2.54 1.04 -13.62
C LEU A 152 -2.95 0.24 -14.86
N MET A 153 -3.97 -0.62 -14.75
CA MET A 153 -4.51 -1.40 -15.87
C MET A 153 -5.21 -0.53 -16.92
N GLN A 154 -5.74 0.62 -16.55
CA GLN A 154 -6.28 1.63 -17.46
C GLN A 154 -5.22 2.52 -18.10
N GLY A 155 -3.95 2.36 -17.72
CA GLY A 155 -2.82 3.12 -18.26
C GLY A 155 -2.50 4.42 -17.53
N ASP A 156 -3.09 4.66 -16.37
CA ASP A 156 -2.71 5.78 -15.52
C ASP A 156 -1.23 5.66 -15.09
N SER A 157 -0.56 6.80 -14.97
CA SER A 157 0.77 6.84 -14.36
C SER A 157 0.69 6.50 -12.86
N LEU A 158 1.79 5.99 -12.29
CA LEU A 158 1.83 5.66 -10.86
C LEU A 158 1.39 6.83 -9.95
N PRO A 159 1.85 8.09 -10.12
CA PRO A 159 1.38 9.20 -9.29
C PRO A 159 -0.13 9.47 -9.43
N MET A 160 -0.71 9.29 -10.62
CA MET A 160 -2.15 9.41 -10.81
C MET A 160 -2.91 8.29 -10.08
N ALA A 161 -2.41 7.06 -10.15
CA ALA A 161 -3.00 5.93 -9.42
C ALA A 161 -2.96 6.16 -7.90
N LEU A 162 -1.84 6.70 -7.38
CA LEU A 162 -1.70 7.04 -5.95
C LEU A 162 -2.70 8.10 -5.51
N ASP A 163 -2.83 9.19 -6.26
CA ASP A 163 -3.82 10.23 -5.97
C ASP A 163 -5.24 9.67 -6.01
N ARG A 164 -5.59 8.93 -7.06
CA ARG A 164 -6.91 8.31 -7.21
C ARG A 164 -7.25 7.41 -6.03
N ALA A 165 -6.36 6.48 -5.67
CA ALA A 165 -6.59 5.56 -4.58
C ALA A 165 -6.71 6.29 -3.23
N THR A 166 -5.82 7.25 -2.96
CA THR A 166 -5.83 8.03 -1.71
C THR A 166 -7.10 8.85 -1.57
N GLN A 167 -7.53 9.56 -2.63
CA GLN A 167 -8.75 10.36 -2.62
C GLN A 167 -10.00 9.48 -2.50
N PHE A 168 -10.04 8.34 -3.20
CA PHE A 168 -11.16 7.43 -3.14
C PHE A 168 -11.39 6.88 -1.72
N ILE A 169 -10.31 6.42 -1.06
CA ILE A 169 -10.38 5.96 0.34
C ILE A 169 -10.82 7.08 1.27
N LEU A 170 -10.26 8.28 1.13
CA LEU A 170 -10.64 9.42 1.96
C LEU A 170 -12.13 9.77 1.82
N GLN A 171 -12.65 9.75 0.60
CA GLN A 171 -14.07 9.99 0.32
C GLN A 171 -14.94 8.87 0.87
N GLY A 172 -14.52 7.60 0.73
CA GLY A 172 -15.23 6.45 1.30
C GLY A 172 -15.34 6.53 2.82
N ILE A 173 -14.24 6.84 3.52
CA ILE A 173 -14.25 7.03 4.97
C ILE A 173 -15.18 8.20 5.35
N ARG A 174 -15.12 9.34 4.66
CA ARG A 174 -15.98 10.50 4.93
C ARG A 174 -17.45 10.19 4.69
N ALA A 175 -17.78 9.46 3.63
CA ALA A 175 -19.15 9.07 3.32
C ALA A 175 -19.73 8.09 4.35
N THR A 176 -18.84 7.33 5.00
CA THR A 176 -19.22 6.34 6.02
C THR A 176 -19.27 6.94 7.42
N PHE A 177 -18.37 7.89 7.70
CA PHE A 177 -18.26 8.55 9.00
C PHE A 177 -19.56 9.29 9.34
N GLY A 178 -20.18 8.93 10.45
CA GLY A 178 -21.45 9.50 10.87
C GLY A 178 -22.68 8.63 10.60
N TYR A 179 -22.52 7.48 9.94
CA TYR A 179 -23.56 6.47 9.92
C TYR A 179 -23.44 5.56 11.16
N GLU A 180 -24.53 5.35 11.84
CA GLU A 180 -24.63 4.38 12.93
C GLU A 180 -24.79 2.97 12.34
N TYR A 181 -23.68 2.31 12.05
CA TYR A 181 -23.69 0.91 11.63
C TYR A 181 -22.40 0.19 12.11
N ASP A 182 -22.38 -1.13 12.03
CA ASP A 182 -21.23 -1.91 12.52
C ASP A 182 -19.99 -1.62 11.65
N ASN A 183 -18.93 -1.08 12.26
CA ASN A 183 -17.67 -0.78 11.58
C ASN A 183 -17.06 -1.99 10.85
N ARG A 184 -17.45 -3.22 11.23
CA ARG A 184 -17.01 -4.45 10.54
C ARG A 184 -17.51 -4.56 9.10
N GLU A 185 -18.56 -3.86 8.74
CA GLU A 185 -19.08 -3.80 7.36
C GLU A 185 -18.14 -3.05 6.40
N GLY A 186 -17.11 -2.37 6.92
CA GLY A 186 -16.17 -1.60 6.11
C GLY A 186 -16.70 -0.22 5.69
N ILE A 187 -16.15 0.36 4.62
CA ILE A 187 -16.61 1.64 4.08
C ILE A 187 -17.78 1.45 3.10
N LEU A 188 -18.70 2.42 3.03
CA LEU A 188 -19.84 2.43 2.11
C LEU A 188 -19.40 2.75 0.68
N LEU A 189 -18.75 1.75 0.02
CA LEU A 189 -18.16 1.89 -1.31
C LEU A 189 -19.19 2.30 -2.36
N GLU A 190 -20.41 1.77 -2.29
CA GLU A 190 -21.50 2.04 -3.24
C GLU A 190 -21.88 3.52 -3.32
N LYS A 191 -21.60 4.28 -2.25
CA LYS A 191 -21.87 5.73 -2.22
C LYS A 191 -20.84 6.55 -2.95
N VAL A 192 -19.64 6.00 -3.16
CA VAL A 192 -18.49 6.73 -3.71
C VAL A 192 -17.93 6.16 -5.02
N LEU A 193 -18.48 5.03 -5.52
CA LEU A 193 -18.00 4.39 -6.75
C LEU A 193 -17.95 5.35 -7.94
N HIS A 194 -18.91 6.26 -8.07
CA HIS A 194 -18.96 7.27 -9.14
C HIS A 194 -17.76 8.23 -9.12
N ASN A 195 -17.04 8.33 -8.00
CA ASN A 195 -15.86 9.18 -7.87
C ASN A 195 -14.61 8.59 -8.55
N LEU A 196 -14.64 7.30 -8.91
CA LEU A 196 -13.54 6.67 -9.64
C LEU A 196 -13.34 7.28 -11.04
N ASP A 197 -14.41 7.77 -11.66
CA ASP A 197 -14.38 8.39 -12.99
C ASP A 197 -14.16 9.91 -12.95
N MET A 198 -14.11 10.50 -11.74
CA MET A 198 -13.94 11.94 -11.60
C MET A 198 -12.48 12.39 -11.86
N PRO A 199 -12.29 13.59 -12.46
CA PRO A 199 -10.98 14.20 -12.51
C PRO A 199 -10.38 14.39 -11.12
N ILE A 200 -9.13 13.99 -10.93
CA ILE A 200 -8.45 14.08 -9.65
C ILE A 200 -7.58 15.34 -9.64
N PRO A 201 -7.71 16.22 -8.63
CA PRO A 201 -6.75 17.28 -8.44
C PRO A 201 -5.40 16.68 -8.06
N VAL A 202 -4.33 17.08 -8.74
CA VAL A 202 -2.97 16.61 -8.45
C VAL A 202 -2.55 17.03 -7.06
N SER A 203 -2.26 16.06 -6.19
CA SER A 203 -1.82 16.30 -4.80
C SER A 203 -0.50 15.62 -4.45
N TYR A 204 0.09 14.86 -5.38
CA TYR A 204 1.36 14.20 -5.15
C TYR A 204 2.55 15.17 -5.22
N THR A 205 3.59 14.87 -4.43
CA THR A 205 4.89 15.53 -4.50
C THR A 205 5.93 14.53 -5.02
N HIS A 206 6.74 14.96 -5.99
CA HIS A 206 7.90 14.19 -6.43
C HIS A 206 9.04 14.40 -5.44
N LEU A 207 9.50 13.31 -4.81
CA LEU A 207 10.63 13.35 -3.89
C LEU A 207 11.94 13.16 -4.66
N THR A 208 12.71 14.22 -4.83
CA THR A 208 14.06 14.13 -5.43
C THR A 208 15.02 13.41 -4.50
N LEU A 209 15.96 12.65 -5.07
CA LEU A 209 17.13 12.21 -4.32
C LEU A 209 17.96 13.44 -3.93
N PRO A 210 18.62 13.44 -2.75
CA PRO A 210 19.60 14.48 -2.47
C PRO A 210 20.63 14.46 -3.61
N THR A 211 20.74 15.57 -4.32
CA THR A 211 21.85 15.78 -5.26
C THR A 211 23.11 15.83 -4.42
N ASN A 212 23.94 14.80 -4.51
CA ASN A 212 25.31 14.93 -4.04
C ASN A 212 25.94 16.08 -4.84
N SER A 213 26.02 17.26 -4.23
CA SER A 213 26.86 18.34 -4.72
C SER A 213 28.30 17.81 -4.66
N LEU A 214 28.88 17.58 -5.82
CA LEU A 214 30.33 17.40 -5.97
C LEU A 214 31.05 18.66 -5.50
#